data_eb18c4e44964185935b7d37205d6d396
#
_entry.id   eb18c4e44964185935b7d37205d6d396
#
_cell.length_a   1.000
_cell.length_b   1.000
_cell.length_c   1.000
_cell.angle_alpha   90.00
_cell.angle_beta   90.00
_cell.angle_gamma   90.00
#
_symmetry.space_group_name_H-M   'P 1'
#
loop_
_entity.id
_entity.type
_entity.pdbx_description
1 polymer ?
#
loop_
_entity_poly.entity_id
_entity_poly.type
_entity_poly.pdbx_seq_one_letter_code
_entity_poly.pdbx_strand_id
1 'polypeptide(L)'
;MTTSVTQPDTDRSALSARLPVAIISNSHTPYRLALHLRIAREIPQIKMFSLYTHGSSNAKWKFSVPPEINPVQFGEGEDCGDADKARNIIREWKRGGQITRWLKENDIRFVVLMGYNDPGRLRIIRWCRRRHIPCFLFGDSNICGDRASGWRALLKRLVVSRIVRSCAGILVCGSLGRAYFLKYGAQAERIFYFPYEPDYRLIETLPQEKVTEIKRRFGLADDRRRLVYSGRLVGLKRVDLLFQAFVAIARQRPQWDLVVVGDGPDRAKLAAMIPPELVDRVLWAGFVDDQAVVSAIYRASDVLVLPSDFEPWALVINEAAAAGLAIVSSNVVGAAAELVREDVNGRLFAPGDVQGLIRALLEVTEASVTDRMKAASAGILADWRQRGDPVEGLRHALKCSHET
;
A
#
# COMPACT_ATOMS: atom_id res chain seq x y z
N MET A 1 41.18 19.28 51.47
CA MET A 1 39.92 19.96 51.06
C MET A 1 39.60 19.48 49.63
N THR A 2 38.80 18.43 49.51
CA THR A 2 38.40 17.83 48.27
C THR A 2 36.93 18.21 48.04
N THR A 3 36.68 19.13 47.13
CA THR A 3 35.34 19.55 46.70
C THR A 3 34.84 18.56 45.68
N SER A 4 33.84 17.74 46.06
CA SER A 4 33.06 16.90 45.17
C SER A 4 32.08 17.80 44.38
N VAL A 5 32.24 17.84 43.05
CA VAL A 5 31.28 18.44 42.13
C VAL A 5 30.17 17.40 41.87
N THR A 6 29.02 17.61 42.46
CA THR A 6 27.81 16.90 42.13
C THR A 6 27.31 17.38 40.76
N GLN A 7 27.33 16.51 39.74
CA GLN A 7 26.61 16.74 38.51
C GLN A 7 25.09 16.77 38.78
N PRO A 8 24.34 17.70 38.20
CA PRO A 8 22.90 17.74 38.38
C PRO A 8 22.21 16.57 37.64
N ASP A 9 21.38 15.86 38.38
CA ASP A 9 20.54 14.74 37.99
C ASP A 9 19.32 15.28 37.13
N THR A 10 19.62 15.84 35.95
CA THR A 10 18.62 16.50 35.09
C THR A 10 18.05 15.62 33.98
N ASP A 11 18.41 14.32 33.92
CA ASP A 11 18.01 13.45 32.79
C ASP A 11 16.94 12.40 33.14
N ARG A 12 16.45 12.36 34.40
CA ARG A 12 15.39 11.42 34.80
C ARG A 12 13.96 11.99 34.81
N SER A 13 13.78 13.30 34.75
CA SER A 13 12.44 13.92 34.80
C SER A 13 11.82 14.22 33.43
N ALA A 14 12.55 14.08 32.33
CA ALA A 14 12.10 14.34 30.96
C ALA A 14 11.61 13.11 30.21
N LEU A 15 11.59 11.92 30.82
CA LEU A 15 10.81 10.77 30.34
C LEU A 15 9.34 10.92 30.81
N SER A 16 8.69 12.06 30.49
CA SER A 16 7.25 12.17 30.46
C SER A 16 6.71 10.94 29.74
N ALA A 17 5.87 10.16 30.42
CA ALA A 17 5.44 8.84 29.96
C ALA A 17 4.91 8.93 28.53
N ARG A 18 5.65 8.37 27.55
CA ARG A 18 5.24 8.35 26.13
C ARG A 18 3.85 7.74 26.02
N LEU A 19 2.97 8.33 25.22
CA LEU A 19 1.62 7.82 25.02
C LEU A 19 1.67 6.39 24.40
N PRO A 20 1.13 5.35 25.08
CA PRO A 20 1.13 3.99 24.55
C PRO A 20 0.11 3.86 23.40
N VAL A 21 0.59 3.60 22.19
CA VAL A 21 -0.20 3.49 20.96
C VAL A 21 -0.06 2.08 20.37
N ALA A 22 -1.16 1.41 20.08
CA ALA A 22 -1.16 0.12 19.38
C ALA A 22 -1.63 0.29 17.93
N ILE A 23 -0.82 -0.19 16.97
CA ILE A 23 -1.20 -0.33 15.56
C ILE A 23 -1.43 -1.80 15.28
N ILE A 24 -2.69 -2.19 15.02
CA ILE A 24 -3.11 -3.59 14.86
C ILE A 24 -3.30 -3.90 13.38
N SER A 25 -2.43 -4.74 12.84
CA SER A 25 -2.37 -5.14 11.42
C SER A 25 -2.64 -6.63 11.24
N ASN A 26 -2.86 -7.08 9.99
CA ASN A 26 -3.03 -8.50 9.67
C ASN A 26 -1.72 -9.28 9.91
N SER A 27 -0.68 -8.90 9.16
CA SER A 27 0.61 -9.58 9.12
C SER A 27 1.73 -8.60 8.80
N HIS A 28 2.96 -9.05 8.98
CA HIS A 28 4.15 -8.31 8.57
C HIS A 28 4.21 -8.16 7.04
N THR A 29 4.63 -6.97 6.59
CA THR A 29 5.02 -6.72 5.19
C THR A 29 6.12 -5.67 5.18
N PRO A 30 7.05 -5.66 4.19
CA PRO A 30 8.16 -4.72 4.16
C PRO A 30 7.71 -3.26 4.28
N TYR A 31 6.70 -2.84 3.53
CA TYR A 31 6.17 -1.47 3.56
C TYR A 31 5.55 -1.07 4.91
N ARG A 32 4.88 -2.02 5.61
CA ARG A 32 4.36 -1.75 6.97
C ARG A 32 5.49 -1.56 7.98
N LEU A 33 6.53 -2.39 7.89
CA LEU A 33 7.69 -2.27 8.77
C LEU A 33 8.38 -0.92 8.55
N ALA A 34 8.59 -0.51 7.30
CA ALA A 34 9.15 0.80 6.96
C ALA A 34 8.31 1.95 7.53
N LEU A 35 6.99 1.92 7.34
CA LEU A 35 6.06 2.91 7.90
C LEU A 35 6.08 2.93 9.43
N HIS A 36 6.02 1.76 10.08
CA HIS A 36 6.05 1.69 11.54
C HIS A 36 7.37 2.19 12.12
N LEU A 37 8.50 1.94 11.45
CA LEU A 37 9.79 2.53 11.83
C LEU A 37 9.79 4.06 11.67
N ARG A 38 9.22 4.59 10.58
CA ARG A 38 9.04 6.04 10.41
C ARG A 38 8.22 6.62 11.57
N ILE A 39 7.08 6.03 11.89
CA ILE A 39 6.20 6.47 12.98
C ILE A 39 6.97 6.48 14.31
N ALA A 40 7.69 5.41 14.63
CA ALA A 40 8.46 5.32 15.89
C ALA A 40 9.55 6.39 16.00
N ARG A 41 10.18 6.77 14.89
CA ARG A 41 11.25 7.79 14.84
C ARG A 41 10.70 9.21 14.80
N GLU A 42 9.67 9.45 13.99
CA GLU A 42 9.17 10.79 13.68
C GLU A 42 8.10 11.28 14.68
N ILE A 43 7.51 10.38 15.50
CA ILE A 43 6.59 10.73 16.60
C ILE A 43 7.18 10.22 17.94
N PRO A 44 8.24 10.86 18.47
CA PRO A 44 8.92 10.39 19.68
C PRO A 44 8.07 10.46 20.95
N GLN A 45 6.95 11.20 20.93
CA GLN A 45 6.00 11.35 22.03
C GLN A 45 5.16 10.09 22.27
N ILE A 46 5.13 9.14 21.33
CA ILE A 46 4.42 7.88 21.50
C ILE A 46 5.37 6.73 21.83
N LYS A 47 4.85 5.74 22.56
CA LYS A 47 5.42 4.40 22.64
C LYS A 47 4.57 3.49 21.74
N MET A 48 5.07 3.26 20.53
CA MET A 48 4.33 2.47 19.55
C MET A 48 4.52 0.98 19.79
N PHE A 49 3.43 0.21 19.65
CA PHE A 49 3.39 -1.25 19.61
C PHE A 49 2.78 -1.71 18.29
N SER A 50 3.51 -2.52 17.56
CA SER A 50 3.06 -3.07 16.28
C SER A 50 2.50 -4.48 16.50
N LEU A 51 1.17 -4.60 16.49
CA LEU A 51 0.46 -5.85 16.77
C LEU A 51 0.06 -6.54 15.47
N TYR A 52 0.28 -7.85 15.38
CA TYR A 52 -0.04 -8.66 14.21
C TYR A 52 -1.00 -9.79 14.58
N THR A 53 -2.14 -9.83 13.86
CA THR A 53 -3.21 -10.79 14.16
C THR A 53 -2.96 -12.16 13.53
N HIS A 54 -2.15 -12.26 12.45
CA HIS A 54 -1.86 -13.50 11.71
C HIS A 54 -0.35 -13.68 11.51
N GLY A 55 0.09 -14.92 11.42
CA GLY A 55 1.52 -15.26 11.33
C GLY A 55 2.12 -15.08 9.94
N SER A 56 1.29 -15.13 8.88
CA SER A 56 1.76 -15.02 7.51
C SER A 56 0.94 -14.05 6.67
N SER A 57 1.57 -13.49 5.64
CA SER A 57 0.91 -12.82 4.52
C SER A 57 0.89 -13.75 3.31
N ASN A 58 0.01 -13.46 2.33
CA ASN A 58 -0.08 -14.19 1.06
C ASN A 58 1.20 -14.11 0.19
N ALA A 59 2.25 -13.43 0.66
CA ALA A 59 3.53 -13.29 -0.01
C ALA A 59 4.65 -13.83 0.88
N LYS A 60 5.58 -14.59 0.29
CA LYS A 60 6.73 -15.19 0.98
C LYS A 60 7.88 -14.18 1.11
N TRP A 61 7.63 -13.06 1.79
CA TRP A 61 8.66 -12.06 2.05
C TRP A 61 9.68 -12.56 3.07
N LYS A 62 10.96 -12.29 2.83
CA LYS A 62 12.05 -12.51 3.79
C LYS A 62 12.46 -11.15 4.36
N PHE A 63 12.26 -10.94 5.66
CA PHE A 63 12.69 -9.73 6.38
C PHE A 63 12.84 -10.03 7.87
N SER A 64 13.64 -9.22 8.55
CA SER A 64 13.70 -9.18 10.00
C SER A 64 12.74 -8.11 10.54
N VAL A 65 12.09 -8.38 11.65
CA VAL A 65 11.19 -7.41 12.30
C VAL A 65 12.00 -6.57 13.27
N PRO A 66 12.06 -5.24 13.09
CA PRO A 66 12.83 -4.36 13.95
C PRO A 66 12.27 -4.31 15.38
N PRO A 67 13.11 -4.42 16.43
CA PRO A 67 12.65 -4.36 17.82
C PRO A 67 12.11 -2.98 18.23
N GLU A 68 12.51 -1.92 17.54
CA GLU A 68 12.11 -0.52 17.81
C GLU A 68 10.60 -0.29 17.67
N ILE A 69 9.90 -1.12 16.90
CA ILE A 69 8.43 -1.05 16.74
C ILE A 69 7.68 -1.86 17.79
N ASN A 70 8.36 -2.44 18.79
CA ASN A 70 7.76 -3.30 19.83
C ASN A 70 6.77 -4.31 19.23
N PRO A 71 7.22 -5.26 18.40
CA PRO A 71 6.34 -6.16 17.67
C PRO A 71 5.69 -7.19 18.60
N VAL A 72 4.39 -7.44 18.43
CA VAL A 72 3.63 -8.45 19.17
C VAL A 72 2.82 -9.30 18.19
N GLN A 73 3.00 -10.62 18.23
CA GLN A 73 2.36 -11.59 17.36
C GLN A 73 1.28 -12.36 18.11
N PHE A 74 0.06 -12.46 17.54
CA PHE A 74 -1.08 -13.21 18.11
C PHE A 74 -1.46 -14.45 17.29
N GLY A 75 -1.09 -14.52 16.03
CA GLY A 75 -1.35 -15.66 15.15
C GLY A 75 -0.11 -16.55 14.99
N GLU A 76 -0.33 -17.84 14.79
CA GLU A 76 0.71 -18.87 14.63
C GLU A 76 0.65 -19.45 13.20
N GLY A 77 1.16 -18.70 12.20
CA GLY A 77 1.36 -19.21 10.84
C GLY A 77 0.13 -19.28 9.94
N GLU A 78 -1.07 -18.97 10.42
CA GLU A 78 -2.28 -18.94 9.59
C GLU A 78 -2.33 -17.76 8.64
N ASP A 79 -2.95 -17.98 7.46
CA ASP A 79 -3.12 -16.94 6.43
C ASP A 79 -4.22 -15.95 6.83
N CYS A 80 -3.96 -14.66 6.66
CA CYS A 80 -4.93 -13.60 6.92
C CYS A 80 -6.10 -13.60 5.91
N GLY A 81 -5.95 -14.18 4.73
CA GLY A 81 -7.02 -14.32 3.73
C GLY A 81 -8.17 -15.23 4.12
N ASP A 82 -8.05 -15.93 5.24
CA ASP A 82 -9.07 -16.83 5.76
C ASP A 82 -9.87 -16.25 6.95
N ALA A 83 -9.56 -15.03 7.39
CA ALA A 83 -10.11 -14.45 8.62
C ALA A 83 -11.63 -14.23 8.59
N ASP A 84 -12.18 -13.91 7.43
CA ASP A 84 -13.61 -13.65 7.21
C ASP A 84 -14.45 -14.91 6.92
N LYS A 85 -13.80 -16.08 6.76
CA LYS A 85 -14.51 -17.33 6.52
C LYS A 85 -15.31 -17.77 7.75
N ALA A 86 -16.55 -18.21 7.53
CA ALA A 86 -17.48 -18.63 8.59
C ALA A 86 -16.88 -19.64 9.59
N ARG A 87 -16.05 -20.59 9.10
CA ARG A 87 -15.35 -21.58 9.92
C ARG A 87 -14.38 -20.99 10.95
N ASN A 88 -13.96 -19.74 10.76
CA ASN A 88 -12.94 -19.07 11.59
C ASN A 88 -13.53 -18.04 12.57
N ILE A 89 -14.84 -17.81 12.57
CA ILE A 89 -15.52 -16.79 13.40
C ILE A 89 -15.14 -16.92 14.89
N ILE A 90 -15.18 -18.15 15.44
CA ILE A 90 -14.88 -18.39 16.87
C ILE A 90 -13.39 -18.10 17.15
N ARG A 91 -12.49 -18.51 16.24
CA ARG A 91 -11.05 -18.26 16.37
C ARG A 91 -10.76 -16.77 16.38
N GLU A 92 -11.31 -16.03 15.43
CA GLU A 92 -11.10 -14.58 15.33
C GLU A 92 -11.71 -13.84 16.54
N TRP A 93 -12.89 -14.28 17.03
CA TRP A 93 -13.46 -13.73 18.24
C TRP A 93 -12.58 -13.96 19.49
N LYS A 94 -12.00 -15.16 19.64
CA LYS A 94 -11.04 -15.49 20.73
C LYS A 94 -9.78 -14.62 20.59
N ARG A 95 -9.21 -14.49 19.38
CA ARG A 95 -8.05 -13.65 19.09
C ARG A 95 -8.31 -12.19 19.47
N GLY A 96 -9.47 -11.64 19.09
CA GLY A 96 -9.88 -10.30 19.52
C GLY A 96 -9.91 -10.16 21.05
N GLY A 97 -10.29 -11.25 21.78
CA GLY A 97 -10.24 -11.30 23.23
C GLY A 97 -8.83 -11.29 23.82
N GLN A 98 -7.90 -12.02 23.20
CA GLN A 98 -6.48 -12.01 23.57
C GLN A 98 -5.88 -10.61 23.37
N ILE A 99 -6.14 -10.00 22.22
CA ILE A 99 -5.67 -8.64 21.91
C ILE A 99 -6.23 -7.64 22.92
N THR A 100 -7.54 -7.64 23.21
CA THR A 100 -8.12 -6.69 24.18
C THR A 100 -7.60 -6.88 25.60
N ARG A 101 -7.25 -8.10 26.01
CA ARG A 101 -6.57 -8.37 27.29
C ARG A 101 -5.17 -7.73 27.29
N TRP A 102 -4.39 -7.98 26.25
CA TRP A 102 -3.05 -7.41 26.08
C TRP A 102 -3.07 -5.88 26.06
N LEU A 103 -4.02 -5.25 25.33
CA LEU A 103 -4.19 -3.80 25.31
C LEU A 103 -4.43 -3.23 26.72
N LYS A 104 -5.21 -3.96 27.55
CA LYS A 104 -5.45 -3.58 28.95
C LYS A 104 -4.19 -3.70 29.80
N GLU A 105 -3.47 -4.82 29.71
CA GLU A 105 -2.27 -5.13 30.49
C GLU A 105 -1.11 -4.19 30.18
N ASN A 106 -1.05 -3.64 28.97
CA ASN A 106 -0.03 -2.68 28.51
C ASN A 106 -0.49 -1.22 28.55
N ASP A 107 -1.61 -0.92 29.21
CA ASP A 107 -2.17 0.43 29.38
C ASP A 107 -2.29 1.23 28.07
N ILE A 108 -2.70 0.58 26.99
CA ILE A 108 -2.82 1.23 25.67
C ILE A 108 -3.89 2.33 25.72
N ARG A 109 -3.52 3.52 25.24
CA ARG A 109 -4.35 4.74 25.28
C ARG A 109 -4.85 5.19 23.92
N PHE A 110 -4.32 4.64 22.84
CA PHE A 110 -4.73 4.96 21.47
C PHE A 110 -4.56 3.72 20.60
N VAL A 111 -5.55 3.42 19.74
CA VAL A 111 -5.55 2.25 18.87
C VAL A 111 -5.76 2.66 17.41
N VAL A 112 -4.87 2.22 16.52
CA VAL A 112 -5.11 2.15 15.08
C VAL A 112 -5.45 0.71 14.73
N LEU A 113 -6.63 0.48 14.17
CA LEU A 113 -7.11 -0.86 13.81
C LEU A 113 -7.24 -0.98 12.29
N MET A 114 -6.45 -1.85 11.67
CA MET A 114 -6.52 -2.11 10.24
C MET A 114 -7.63 -3.10 9.89
N GLY A 115 -8.65 -2.62 9.16
CA GLY A 115 -9.80 -3.41 8.72
C GLY A 115 -10.88 -3.59 9.78
N TYR A 116 -12.03 -4.10 9.33
CA TYR A 116 -13.23 -4.34 10.17
C TYR A 116 -14.01 -5.59 9.73
N ASN A 117 -13.37 -6.50 8.99
CA ASN A 117 -14.04 -7.58 8.26
C ASN A 117 -14.29 -8.83 9.10
N ASP A 118 -13.74 -8.92 10.32
CA ASP A 118 -13.85 -10.09 11.16
C ASP A 118 -14.38 -9.77 12.57
N PRO A 119 -14.94 -10.76 13.27
CA PRO A 119 -15.52 -10.58 14.59
C PRO A 119 -14.53 -10.16 15.67
N GLY A 120 -13.25 -10.48 15.52
CA GLY A 120 -12.19 -10.07 16.45
C GLY A 120 -11.98 -8.56 16.44
N ARG A 121 -11.95 -7.97 15.24
CA ARG A 121 -11.86 -6.52 15.06
C ARG A 121 -13.07 -5.78 15.61
N LEU A 122 -14.26 -6.30 15.35
CA LEU A 122 -15.50 -5.74 15.94
C LEU A 122 -15.49 -5.81 17.48
N ARG A 123 -14.92 -6.86 18.05
CA ARG A 123 -14.72 -6.99 19.50
C ARG A 123 -13.76 -5.92 20.03
N ILE A 124 -12.65 -5.64 19.32
CA ILE A 124 -11.68 -4.60 19.69
C ILE A 124 -12.33 -3.22 19.64
N ILE A 125 -13.05 -2.86 18.56
CA ILE A 125 -13.78 -1.58 18.43
C ILE A 125 -14.75 -1.39 19.61
N ARG A 126 -15.55 -2.44 19.89
CA ARG A 126 -16.51 -2.40 21.01
C ARG A 126 -15.83 -2.24 22.38
N TRP A 127 -14.67 -2.89 22.57
CA TRP A 127 -13.89 -2.79 23.80
C TRP A 127 -13.30 -1.39 23.98
N CYS A 128 -12.69 -0.81 22.94
CA CYS A 128 -12.15 0.55 22.94
C CYS A 128 -13.25 1.58 23.28
N ARG A 129 -14.40 1.50 22.59
CA ARG A 129 -15.56 2.38 22.84
C ARG A 129 -16.04 2.33 24.28
N ARG A 130 -16.14 1.14 24.90
CA ARG A 130 -16.59 0.98 26.30
C ARG A 130 -15.61 1.53 27.33
N ARG A 131 -14.35 1.67 26.95
CA ARG A 131 -13.27 2.17 27.81
C ARG A 131 -12.84 3.59 27.47
N HIS A 132 -13.56 4.25 26.55
CA HIS A 132 -13.22 5.58 26.07
C HIS A 132 -11.79 5.70 25.54
N ILE A 133 -11.26 4.60 24.93
CA ILE A 133 -9.97 4.61 24.26
C ILE A 133 -10.20 4.99 22.79
N PRO A 134 -9.60 6.07 22.27
CA PRO A 134 -9.70 6.45 20.87
C PRO A 134 -9.25 5.28 19.98
N CYS A 135 -10.17 4.82 19.11
CA CYS A 135 -9.91 3.77 18.12
C CYS A 135 -10.11 4.36 16.73
N PHE A 136 -9.03 4.53 15.98
CA PHE A 136 -9.05 4.97 14.60
C PHE A 136 -9.05 3.76 13.67
N LEU A 137 -10.04 3.71 12.81
CA LEU A 137 -10.18 2.64 11.85
C LEU A 137 -9.38 2.98 10.58
N PHE A 138 -8.36 2.19 10.26
CA PHE A 138 -7.74 2.24 8.94
C PHE A 138 -8.51 1.33 7.97
N GLY A 139 -8.98 1.93 6.87
CA GLY A 139 -9.65 1.23 5.80
C GLY A 139 -9.04 1.55 4.44
N ASP A 140 -8.57 0.51 3.76
CA ASP A 140 -8.08 0.59 2.39
C ASP A 140 -9.22 0.51 1.33
N SER A 141 -10.47 0.32 1.77
CA SER A 141 -11.63 0.36 0.88
C SER A 141 -11.73 1.69 0.14
N ASN A 142 -12.06 1.64 -1.16
CA ASN A 142 -12.35 2.83 -1.95
C ASN A 142 -13.74 2.75 -2.61
N ILE A 143 -14.24 3.89 -3.09
CA ILE A 143 -15.60 4.00 -3.62
C ILE A 143 -15.82 3.17 -4.89
N CYS A 144 -14.79 2.96 -5.71
CA CYS A 144 -14.86 2.17 -6.94
C CYS A 144 -15.07 0.68 -6.68
N GLY A 145 -14.68 0.18 -5.49
CA GLY A 145 -14.92 -1.20 -5.05
C GLY A 145 -16.27 -1.43 -4.43
N ASP A 146 -17.10 -0.39 -4.29
CA ASP A 146 -18.42 -0.49 -3.63
C ASP A 146 -19.51 -0.92 -4.60
N ARG A 147 -19.53 -2.21 -4.91
CA ARG A 147 -20.44 -2.83 -5.88
C ARG A 147 -21.76 -3.35 -5.27
N ALA A 148 -22.02 -3.10 -4.00
CA ALA A 148 -23.26 -3.54 -3.36
C ALA A 148 -24.48 -2.81 -3.93
N SER A 149 -25.55 -3.53 -4.26
CA SER A 149 -26.79 -2.99 -4.83
C SER A 149 -28.04 -3.53 -4.11
N GLY A 150 -29.17 -2.89 -4.28
CA GLY A 150 -30.44 -3.30 -3.70
C GLY A 150 -30.41 -3.43 -2.17
N TRP A 151 -31.08 -4.44 -1.62
CA TRP A 151 -31.15 -4.69 -0.17
C TRP A 151 -29.78 -4.93 0.49
N ARG A 152 -28.83 -5.51 -0.28
CA ARG A 152 -27.44 -5.74 0.21
C ARG A 152 -26.72 -4.41 0.45
N ALA A 153 -26.94 -3.39 -0.39
CA ALA A 153 -26.40 -2.05 -0.19
C ALA A 153 -26.97 -1.42 1.09
N LEU A 154 -28.27 -1.62 1.36
CA LEU A 154 -28.94 -1.10 2.55
C LEU A 154 -28.37 -1.75 3.82
N LEU A 155 -28.27 -3.10 3.83
CA LEU A 155 -27.66 -3.84 4.94
C LEU A 155 -26.21 -3.44 5.17
N LYS A 156 -25.41 -3.36 4.09
CA LYS A 156 -24.02 -2.89 4.16
C LYS A 156 -23.95 -1.49 4.74
N ARG A 157 -24.82 -0.57 4.30
CA ARG A 157 -24.89 0.79 4.83
C ARG A 157 -25.16 0.82 6.32
N LEU A 158 -26.13 0.06 6.81
CA LEU A 158 -26.45 -0.04 8.24
C LEU A 158 -25.25 -0.52 9.06
N VAL A 159 -24.63 -1.63 8.62
CA VAL A 159 -23.51 -2.25 9.33
C VAL A 159 -22.27 -1.35 9.31
N VAL A 160 -21.84 -0.90 8.13
CA VAL A 160 -20.61 -0.11 7.97
C VAL A 160 -20.76 1.26 8.66
N SER A 161 -21.92 1.93 8.52
CA SER A 161 -22.14 3.20 9.20
C SER A 161 -22.12 3.06 10.73
N ARG A 162 -22.62 1.93 11.28
CA ARG A 162 -22.55 1.68 12.72
C ARG A 162 -21.12 1.47 13.20
N ILE A 163 -20.29 0.77 12.41
CA ILE A 163 -18.86 0.57 12.68
C ILE A 163 -18.14 1.92 12.65
N VAL A 164 -18.31 2.68 11.58
CA VAL A 164 -17.71 4.01 11.38
C VAL A 164 -18.01 4.94 12.55
N ARG A 165 -19.28 5.04 12.95
CA ARG A 165 -19.70 5.86 14.11
C ARG A 165 -19.21 5.34 15.47
N SER A 166 -18.73 4.09 15.53
CA SER A 166 -18.16 3.51 16.75
C SER A 166 -16.66 3.78 16.90
N CYS A 167 -16.03 4.34 15.87
CA CYS A 167 -14.62 4.71 15.86
C CYS A 167 -14.45 6.20 16.13
N ALA A 168 -13.31 6.59 16.68
CA ALA A 168 -12.96 8.00 16.97
C ALA A 168 -12.67 8.78 15.67
N GLY A 169 -12.22 8.10 14.62
CA GLY A 169 -11.97 8.64 13.29
C GLY A 169 -11.55 7.55 12.32
N ILE A 170 -11.29 7.96 11.09
CA ILE A 170 -10.97 7.07 9.98
C ILE A 170 -9.62 7.46 9.37
N LEU A 171 -8.79 6.49 9.10
CA LEU A 171 -7.55 6.60 8.36
C LEU A 171 -7.73 5.97 6.98
N VAL A 172 -7.39 6.68 5.91
CA VAL A 172 -7.64 6.25 4.52
C VAL A 172 -6.40 6.41 3.64
N CYS A 173 -6.30 5.62 2.58
CA CYS A 173 -5.17 5.72 1.66
C CYS A 173 -5.20 6.98 0.79
N GLY A 174 -6.38 7.46 0.38
CA GLY A 174 -6.51 8.60 -0.54
C GLY A 174 -7.95 9.06 -0.70
N SER A 175 -8.19 9.93 -1.69
CA SER A 175 -9.48 10.57 -1.95
C SER A 175 -10.61 9.58 -2.24
N LEU A 176 -10.35 8.50 -2.97
CA LEU A 176 -11.34 7.45 -3.23
C LEU A 176 -11.75 6.70 -1.97
N GLY A 177 -10.82 6.50 -1.03
CA GLY A 177 -11.09 5.97 0.30
C GLY A 177 -11.89 6.96 1.15
N ARG A 178 -11.52 8.24 1.11
CA ARG A 178 -12.26 9.32 1.78
C ARG A 178 -13.72 9.38 1.30
N ALA A 179 -13.94 9.32 0.00
CA ALA A 179 -15.29 9.30 -0.58
C ALA A 179 -16.11 8.07 -0.10
N TYR A 180 -15.47 6.89 -0.01
CA TYR A 180 -16.12 5.70 0.52
C TYR A 180 -16.61 5.91 1.95
N PHE A 181 -15.75 6.36 2.87
CA PHE A 181 -16.14 6.50 4.27
C PHE A 181 -17.11 7.66 4.52
N LEU A 182 -17.05 8.74 3.74
CA LEU A 182 -18.08 9.80 3.76
C LEU A 182 -19.45 9.24 3.37
N LYS A 183 -19.56 8.40 2.33
CA LYS A 183 -20.80 7.70 1.95
C LYS A 183 -21.39 6.89 3.10
N TYR A 184 -20.53 6.35 3.97
CA TYR A 184 -20.94 5.57 5.15
C TYR A 184 -21.04 6.38 6.44
N GLY A 185 -21.02 7.70 6.36
CA GLY A 185 -21.33 8.60 7.46
C GLY A 185 -20.17 8.94 8.40
N ALA A 186 -18.92 8.81 7.91
CA ALA A 186 -17.78 9.39 8.60
C ALA A 186 -17.84 10.93 8.55
N GLN A 187 -17.41 11.59 9.61
CA GLN A 187 -17.27 13.05 9.65
C GLN A 187 -16.01 13.45 8.87
N ALA A 188 -16.14 14.45 7.99
CA ALA A 188 -15.06 14.87 7.10
C ALA A 188 -13.80 15.31 7.85
N GLU A 189 -13.98 15.93 9.03
CA GLU A 189 -12.95 16.46 9.92
C GLU A 189 -12.21 15.35 10.69
N ARG A 190 -12.78 14.14 10.71
CA ARG A 190 -12.23 12.96 11.38
C ARG A 190 -11.71 11.91 10.40
N ILE A 191 -11.48 12.30 9.14
CA ILE A 191 -10.86 11.44 8.12
C ILE A 191 -9.48 12.00 7.80
N PHE A 192 -8.44 11.20 8.05
CA PHE A 192 -7.04 11.57 7.84
C PHE A 192 -6.40 10.66 6.80
N TYR A 193 -5.47 11.17 6.00
CA TYR A 193 -4.70 10.35 5.07
C TYR A 193 -3.65 9.54 5.83
N PHE A 194 -3.62 8.25 5.53
CA PHE A 194 -2.67 7.29 6.07
C PHE A 194 -2.37 6.22 5.00
N PRO A 195 -1.86 6.63 3.82
CA PRO A 195 -1.64 5.71 2.73
C PRO A 195 -0.57 4.67 3.05
N TYR A 196 -0.66 3.52 2.36
CA TYR A 196 0.51 2.66 2.23
C TYR A 196 1.55 3.38 1.39
N GLU A 197 2.81 3.28 1.81
CA GLU A 197 3.95 3.82 1.08
C GLU A 197 5.09 2.81 1.04
N PRO A 198 5.91 2.80 -0.03
CA PRO A 198 7.14 2.01 -0.07
C PRO A 198 8.23 2.69 0.77
N ASP A 199 9.35 2.01 0.94
CA ASP A 199 10.58 2.70 1.35
C ASP A 199 11.10 3.54 0.16
N TYR A 200 10.65 4.80 0.10
CA TYR A 200 11.05 5.73 -0.95
C TYR A 200 12.56 5.94 -0.98
N ARG A 201 13.20 5.97 0.19
CA ARG A 201 14.65 6.15 0.29
C ARG A 201 15.39 5.04 -0.46
N LEU A 202 14.96 3.79 -0.29
CA LEU A 202 15.56 2.66 -1.00
C LEU A 202 15.47 2.84 -2.54
N ILE A 203 14.34 3.36 -3.04
CA ILE A 203 14.13 3.56 -4.48
C ILE A 203 14.94 4.73 -5.00
N GLU A 204 14.88 5.87 -4.30
CA GLU A 204 15.49 7.14 -4.70
C GLU A 204 17.03 7.10 -4.64
N THR A 205 17.60 6.41 -3.61
CA THR A 205 19.06 6.35 -3.40
C THR A 205 19.72 5.09 -3.96
N LEU A 206 19.00 4.28 -4.75
CA LEU A 206 19.55 3.05 -5.32
C LEU A 206 20.77 3.36 -6.20
N PRO A 207 21.96 2.75 -5.96
CA PRO A 207 23.15 2.98 -6.76
C PRO A 207 22.96 2.62 -8.25
N GLN A 208 23.54 3.39 -9.15
CA GLN A 208 23.45 3.14 -10.60
C GLN A 208 24.11 1.80 -10.98
N GLU A 209 25.15 1.38 -10.24
CA GLU A 209 25.81 0.08 -10.39
C GLU A 209 24.83 -1.06 -10.21
N LYS A 210 23.88 -0.94 -9.25
CA LYS A 210 22.83 -1.94 -9.03
C LYS A 210 21.86 -2.02 -10.20
N VAL A 211 21.52 -0.90 -10.80
CA VAL A 211 20.68 -0.88 -12.00
C VAL A 211 21.40 -1.55 -13.17
N THR A 212 22.69 -1.27 -13.36
CA THR A 212 23.52 -1.88 -14.39
C THR A 212 23.67 -3.40 -14.18
N GLU A 213 23.90 -3.83 -12.92
CA GLU A 213 23.91 -5.26 -12.57
C GLU A 213 22.60 -5.95 -12.96
N ILE A 214 21.46 -5.34 -12.62
CA ILE A 214 20.15 -5.92 -12.91
C ILE A 214 19.83 -5.90 -14.40
N LYS A 215 20.22 -4.87 -15.15
CA LYS A 215 20.13 -4.88 -16.62
C LYS A 215 20.87 -6.08 -17.20
N ARG A 216 22.12 -6.30 -16.78
CA ARG A 216 22.91 -7.45 -17.24
C ARG A 216 22.29 -8.78 -16.83
N ARG A 217 21.83 -8.92 -15.58
CA ARG A 217 21.21 -10.15 -15.05
C ARG A 217 19.96 -10.56 -15.84
N PHE A 218 19.15 -9.60 -16.24
CA PHE A 218 17.90 -9.86 -16.96
C PHE A 218 17.99 -9.63 -18.47
N GLY A 219 19.18 -9.37 -19.03
CA GLY A 219 19.36 -9.15 -20.46
C GLY A 219 18.66 -7.90 -20.99
N LEU A 220 18.55 -6.83 -20.19
CA LEU A 220 17.88 -5.58 -20.57
C LEU A 220 18.84 -4.69 -21.37
N ALA A 221 18.71 -4.68 -22.68
CA ALA A 221 19.57 -3.90 -23.59
C ALA A 221 19.35 -2.39 -23.43
N ASP A 222 20.43 -1.58 -23.56
CA ASP A 222 20.38 -0.14 -23.28
C ASP A 222 19.66 0.68 -24.37
N ASP A 223 19.61 0.16 -25.59
CA ASP A 223 18.96 0.76 -26.77
C ASP A 223 17.45 0.49 -26.85
N ARG A 224 16.89 -0.23 -25.86
CA ARG A 224 15.46 -0.60 -25.83
C ARG A 224 14.71 0.08 -24.70
N ARG A 225 13.49 0.49 -24.97
CA ARG A 225 12.55 1.04 -23.98
C ARG A 225 11.64 -0.06 -23.41
N ARG A 226 11.08 0.17 -22.22
CA ARG A 226 10.36 -0.91 -21.51
C ARG A 226 9.07 -0.42 -20.89
N LEU A 227 8.00 -1.17 -21.22
CA LEU A 227 6.81 -1.25 -20.39
C LEU A 227 7.11 -2.21 -19.24
N VAL A 228 6.72 -1.88 -18.01
CA VAL A 228 6.82 -2.79 -16.87
C VAL A 228 5.47 -2.99 -16.22
N TYR A 229 5.18 -4.25 -15.90
CA TYR A 229 4.10 -4.64 -15.00
C TYR A 229 4.71 -5.25 -13.74
N SER A 230 4.17 -4.93 -12.58
CA SER A 230 4.56 -5.55 -11.32
C SER A 230 3.35 -5.93 -10.47
N GLY A 231 3.24 -7.21 -10.13
CA GLY A 231 2.15 -7.72 -9.31
C GLY A 231 1.84 -9.19 -9.54
N ARG A 232 0.85 -9.71 -8.80
CA ARG A 232 0.39 -11.10 -8.96
C ARG A 232 -0.29 -11.30 -10.31
N LEU A 233 -0.06 -12.44 -10.94
CA LEU A 233 -0.72 -12.80 -12.20
C LEU A 233 -2.03 -13.54 -11.91
N VAL A 234 -3.09 -12.76 -11.64
CA VAL A 234 -4.45 -13.22 -11.31
C VAL A 234 -5.48 -12.40 -12.07
N GLY A 235 -6.66 -12.98 -12.34
CA GLY A 235 -7.71 -12.38 -13.17
C GLY A 235 -8.08 -10.93 -12.82
N LEU A 236 -8.13 -10.56 -11.53
CA LEU A 236 -8.43 -9.19 -11.09
C LEU A 236 -7.42 -8.14 -11.58
N LYS A 237 -6.18 -8.55 -11.84
CA LYS A 237 -5.09 -7.67 -12.30
C LYS A 237 -5.14 -7.41 -13.81
N ARG A 238 -5.97 -8.15 -14.54
CA ARG A 238 -6.21 -7.97 -15.99
C ARG A 238 -4.94 -7.82 -16.82
N VAL A 239 -3.92 -8.61 -16.47
CA VAL A 239 -2.65 -8.62 -17.23
C VAL A 239 -2.87 -9.09 -18.67
N ASP A 240 -3.94 -9.84 -18.92
CA ASP A 240 -4.41 -10.21 -20.26
C ASP A 240 -4.64 -8.99 -21.16
N LEU A 241 -5.20 -7.89 -20.64
CA LEU A 241 -5.38 -6.65 -21.40
C LEU A 241 -4.04 -6.01 -21.78
N LEU A 242 -3.05 -6.05 -20.88
CA LEU A 242 -1.71 -5.54 -21.18
C LEU A 242 -1.07 -6.34 -22.31
N PHE A 243 -1.17 -7.66 -22.30
CA PHE A 243 -0.64 -8.51 -23.37
C PHE A 243 -1.32 -8.24 -24.71
N GLN A 244 -2.64 -8.15 -24.74
CA GLN A 244 -3.39 -7.76 -25.94
C GLN A 244 -2.93 -6.41 -26.48
N ALA A 245 -2.80 -5.41 -25.60
CA ALA A 245 -2.39 -4.07 -26.00
C ALA A 245 -0.93 -4.04 -26.48
N PHE A 246 -0.01 -4.75 -25.78
CA PHE A 246 1.40 -4.86 -26.21
C PHE A 246 1.52 -5.47 -27.60
N VAL A 247 0.85 -6.59 -27.87
CA VAL A 247 0.82 -7.23 -29.19
C VAL A 247 0.27 -6.28 -30.26
N ALA A 248 -0.79 -5.54 -29.95
CA ALA A 248 -1.41 -4.60 -30.89
C ALA A 248 -0.48 -3.45 -31.30
N ILE A 249 0.35 -2.93 -30.36
CA ILE A 249 1.27 -1.82 -30.65
C ILE A 249 2.64 -2.26 -31.13
N ALA A 250 2.99 -3.54 -31.01
CA ALA A 250 4.34 -4.07 -31.20
C ALA A 250 5.00 -3.69 -32.54
N ARG A 251 4.22 -3.68 -33.63
CA ARG A 251 4.73 -3.30 -34.97
C ARG A 251 5.00 -1.80 -35.09
N GLN A 252 4.23 -0.96 -34.41
CA GLN A 252 4.38 0.49 -34.41
C GLN A 252 5.45 0.97 -33.42
N ARG A 253 5.80 0.12 -32.48
CA ARG A 253 6.77 0.38 -31.38
C ARG A 253 7.84 -0.72 -31.31
N PRO A 254 8.64 -0.92 -32.39
CA PRO A 254 9.59 -2.03 -32.47
C PRO A 254 10.70 -1.99 -31.40
N GLN A 255 11.01 -0.81 -30.86
CA GLN A 255 12.04 -0.61 -29.83
C GLN A 255 11.52 -0.84 -28.39
N TRP A 256 10.25 -1.20 -28.20
CA TRP A 256 9.66 -1.38 -26.87
C TRP A 256 9.56 -2.86 -26.49
N ASP A 257 9.95 -3.18 -25.25
CA ASP A 257 9.81 -4.51 -24.64
C ASP A 257 8.82 -4.46 -23.48
N LEU A 258 8.34 -5.63 -23.06
CA LEU A 258 7.49 -5.81 -21.90
C LEU A 258 8.24 -6.59 -20.82
N VAL A 259 8.36 -6.01 -19.62
CA VAL A 259 8.92 -6.66 -18.43
C VAL A 259 7.80 -7.00 -17.46
N VAL A 260 7.68 -8.26 -17.07
CA VAL A 260 6.67 -8.77 -16.15
C VAL A 260 7.33 -9.21 -14.87
N VAL A 261 7.12 -8.45 -13.80
CA VAL A 261 7.59 -8.74 -12.44
C VAL A 261 6.45 -9.33 -11.63
N GLY A 262 6.59 -10.58 -11.22
CA GLY A 262 5.58 -11.30 -10.47
C GLY A 262 5.28 -12.68 -11.02
N ASP A 263 4.43 -13.39 -10.30
CA ASP A 263 4.00 -14.73 -10.66
C ASP A 263 2.53 -14.96 -10.27
N GLY A 264 1.93 -16.04 -10.74
CA GLY A 264 0.57 -16.41 -10.41
C GLY A 264 -0.03 -17.44 -11.35
N PRO A 265 -1.25 -17.91 -11.07
CA PRO A 265 -1.92 -18.96 -11.82
C PRO A 265 -2.14 -18.63 -13.31
N ASP A 266 -2.23 -17.32 -13.66
CA ASP A 266 -2.49 -16.92 -15.04
C ASP A 266 -1.23 -16.92 -15.94
N ARG A 267 -0.02 -17.17 -15.40
CA ARG A 267 1.24 -17.07 -16.15
C ARG A 267 1.25 -17.87 -17.45
N ALA A 268 0.86 -19.15 -17.41
CA ALA A 268 0.85 -20.01 -18.59
C ALA A 268 -0.12 -19.52 -19.66
N LYS A 269 -1.32 -19.06 -19.24
CA LYS A 269 -2.32 -18.47 -20.12
C LYS A 269 -1.78 -17.20 -20.79
N LEU A 270 -1.13 -16.33 -20.04
CA LEU A 270 -0.55 -15.08 -20.55
C LEU A 270 0.58 -15.35 -21.54
N ALA A 271 1.48 -16.30 -21.23
CA ALA A 271 2.56 -16.70 -22.15
C ALA A 271 2.02 -17.22 -23.50
N ALA A 272 0.91 -17.96 -23.50
CA ALA A 272 0.28 -18.45 -24.71
C ALA A 272 -0.36 -17.35 -25.60
N MET A 273 -0.51 -16.12 -25.08
CA MET A 273 -1.01 -14.98 -25.84
C MET A 273 0.05 -14.28 -26.68
N ILE A 274 1.33 -14.62 -26.48
CA ILE A 274 2.46 -13.97 -27.16
C ILE A 274 2.70 -14.67 -28.50
N PRO A 275 2.60 -13.94 -29.64
CA PRO A 275 3.01 -14.49 -30.92
C PRO A 275 4.49 -14.85 -30.94
N PRO A 276 4.90 -15.89 -31.70
CA PRO A 276 6.29 -16.37 -31.73
C PRO A 276 7.33 -15.27 -32.01
N GLU A 277 6.99 -14.31 -32.87
CA GLU A 277 7.86 -13.19 -33.23
C GLU A 277 8.05 -12.14 -32.12
N LEU A 278 7.28 -12.22 -31.04
CA LEU A 278 7.37 -11.29 -29.92
C LEU A 278 7.89 -11.93 -28.62
N VAL A 279 8.21 -13.23 -28.64
CA VAL A 279 8.65 -13.95 -27.43
C VAL A 279 9.89 -13.31 -26.81
N ASP A 280 10.87 -12.92 -27.63
CA ASP A 280 12.11 -12.31 -27.18
C ASP A 280 11.95 -10.86 -26.69
N ARG A 281 10.75 -10.26 -26.90
CA ARG A 281 10.40 -8.93 -26.42
C ARG A 281 9.62 -8.93 -25.11
N VAL A 282 9.36 -10.11 -24.53
CA VAL A 282 8.66 -10.24 -23.24
C VAL A 282 9.56 -10.92 -22.23
N LEU A 283 10.04 -10.14 -21.27
CA LEU A 283 10.86 -10.65 -20.16
C LEU A 283 9.97 -11.04 -18.97
N TRP A 284 10.11 -12.27 -18.53
CA TRP A 284 9.48 -12.76 -17.31
C TRP A 284 10.49 -12.79 -16.16
N ALA A 285 10.45 -11.77 -15.27
CA ALA A 285 11.33 -11.73 -14.11
C ALA A 285 10.90 -12.70 -12.99
N GLY A 286 9.67 -13.21 -13.05
CA GLY A 286 9.11 -14.07 -12.00
C GLY A 286 8.82 -13.32 -10.70
N PHE A 287 8.58 -14.06 -9.62
CA PHE A 287 8.44 -13.46 -8.30
C PHE A 287 9.80 -12.98 -7.79
N VAL A 288 9.90 -11.70 -7.46
CA VAL A 288 11.11 -11.07 -6.92
C VAL A 288 10.81 -10.67 -5.47
N ASP A 289 11.54 -11.24 -4.52
CA ASP A 289 11.39 -10.99 -3.06
C ASP A 289 12.30 -9.88 -2.53
N ASP A 290 13.26 -9.41 -3.33
CA ASP A 290 14.17 -8.32 -3.01
C ASP A 290 13.67 -6.99 -3.59
N GLN A 291 13.29 -6.07 -2.70
CA GLN A 291 12.78 -4.75 -3.09
C GLN A 291 13.82 -3.90 -3.84
N ALA A 292 15.12 -4.08 -3.58
CA ALA A 292 16.17 -3.37 -4.31
C ALA A 292 16.25 -3.87 -5.77
N VAL A 293 16.03 -5.16 -6.01
CA VAL A 293 15.96 -5.72 -7.36
C VAL A 293 14.72 -5.19 -8.10
N VAL A 294 13.56 -5.17 -7.45
CA VAL A 294 12.32 -4.60 -8.03
C VAL A 294 12.53 -3.14 -8.39
N SER A 295 13.12 -2.34 -7.48
CA SER A 295 13.42 -0.93 -7.69
C SER A 295 14.40 -0.71 -8.85
N ALA A 296 15.41 -1.59 -9.00
CA ALA A 296 16.35 -1.54 -10.13
C ALA A 296 15.65 -1.84 -11.47
N ILE A 297 14.71 -2.80 -11.50
CA ILE A 297 13.89 -3.08 -12.69
C ILE A 297 13.03 -1.86 -13.06
N TYR A 298 12.40 -1.19 -12.08
CA TYR A 298 11.66 0.04 -12.36
C TYR A 298 12.59 1.11 -12.95
N ARG A 299 13.72 1.39 -12.32
CA ARG A 299 14.69 2.38 -12.85
C ARG A 299 15.31 2.01 -14.19
N ALA A 300 15.27 0.73 -14.58
CA ALA A 300 15.64 0.26 -15.91
C ALA A 300 14.48 0.29 -16.91
N SER A 301 13.28 0.76 -16.51
CA SER A 301 12.08 0.79 -17.33
C SER A 301 11.61 2.23 -17.59
N ASP A 302 10.58 2.38 -18.43
CA ASP A 302 10.11 3.70 -18.86
C ASP A 302 8.66 3.96 -18.48
N VAL A 303 7.79 2.98 -18.57
CA VAL A 303 6.36 3.11 -18.33
C VAL A 303 5.86 1.97 -17.45
N LEU A 304 5.25 2.29 -16.31
CA LEU A 304 4.46 1.33 -15.55
C LEU A 304 3.08 1.17 -16.20
N VAL A 305 2.62 -0.07 -16.38
CA VAL A 305 1.25 -0.35 -16.84
C VAL A 305 0.50 -1.20 -15.81
N LEU A 306 -0.62 -0.68 -15.29
CA LEU A 306 -1.45 -1.36 -14.29
C LEU A 306 -2.93 -1.42 -14.74
N PRO A 307 -3.35 -2.49 -15.43
CA PRO A 307 -4.68 -2.59 -16.03
C PRO A 307 -5.77 -3.15 -15.11
N SER A 308 -5.55 -3.20 -13.82
CA SER A 308 -6.42 -3.87 -12.84
C SER A 308 -7.89 -3.44 -12.92
N ASP A 309 -8.82 -4.38 -12.76
CA ASP A 309 -10.25 -4.10 -12.64
C ASP A 309 -10.63 -3.42 -11.32
N PHE A 310 -9.77 -3.52 -10.32
CA PHE A 310 -9.89 -2.84 -9.03
C PHE A 310 -8.61 -2.96 -8.21
N GLU A 311 -8.22 -1.86 -7.58
CA GLU A 311 -7.18 -1.81 -6.54
C GLU A 311 -7.61 -0.88 -5.42
N PRO A 312 -7.57 -1.31 -4.16
CA PRO A 312 -7.80 -0.40 -3.04
C PRO A 312 -6.80 0.76 -3.04
N TRP A 313 -5.51 0.48 -3.27
CA TRP A 313 -4.43 1.45 -3.37
C TRP A 313 -3.51 1.17 -4.56
N ALA A 314 -2.72 0.13 -4.56
CA ALA A 314 -1.67 -0.25 -5.48
C ALA A 314 -0.35 0.51 -5.24
N LEU A 315 0.45 -0.03 -4.32
CA LEU A 315 1.75 0.51 -3.94
C LEU A 315 2.74 0.66 -5.11
N VAL A 316 2.60 -0.18 -6.12
CA VAL A 316 3.42 -0.14 -7.35
C VAL A 316 3.34 1.20 -8.11
N ILE A 317 2.24 1.95 -7.97
CA ILE A 317 2.11 3.31 -8.52
C ILE A 317 3.07 4.27 -7.79
N ASN A 318 3.14 4.16 -6.45
CA ASN A 318 4.07 4.94 -5.65
C ASN A 318 5.52 4.61 -6.01
N GLU A 319 5.83 3.32 -6.15
CA GLU A 319 7.17 2.82 -6.52
C GLU A 319 7.59 3.31 -7.90
N ALA A 320 6.69 3.24 -8.88
CA ALA A 320 6.94 3.72 -10.24
C ALA A 320 7.16 5.23 -10.29
N ALA A 321 6.35 6.01 -9.58
CA ALA A 321 6.52 7.46 -9.50
C ALA A 321 7.87 7.83 -8.86
N ALA A 322 8.27 7.14 -7.78
CA ALA A 322 9.56 7.33 -7.12
C ALA A 322 10.75 6.93 -8.01
N ALA A 323 10.57 5.93 -8.87
CA ALA A 323 11.57 5.51 -9.84
C ALA A 323 11.61 6.39 -11.11
N GLY A 324 10.70 7.37 -11.22
CA GLY A 324 10.65 8.31 -12.35
C GLY A 324 10.07 7.69 -13.63
N LEU A 325 9.07 6.81 -13.53
CA LEU A 325 8.38 6.21 -14.69
C LEU A 325 7.17 7.06 -15.09
N ALA A 326 6.84 7.04 -16.38
CA ALA A 326 5.50 7.37 -16.83
C ALA A 326 4.52 6.27 -16.38
N ILE A 327 3.23 6.59 -16.19
CA ILE A 327 2.26 5.65 -15.60
C ILE A 327 1.02 5.54 -16.48
N VAL A 328 0.66 4.31 -16.86
CA VAL A 328 -0.62 3.99 -17.51
C VAL A 328 -1.40 3.08 -16.57
N SER A 329 -2.56 3.51 -16.12
CA SER A 329 -3.36 2.77 -15.13
C SER A 329 -4.85 2.82 -15.43
N SER A 330 -5.59 1.84 -14.95
CA SER A 330 -7.06 1.99 -14.91
C SER A 330 -7.46 3.04 -13.87
N ASN A 331 -8.54 3.77 -14.15
CA ASN A 331 -9.01 4.91 -13.33
C ASN A 331 -9.70 4.50 -12.02
N VAL A 332 -9.76 3.19 -11.71
CA VAL A 332 -10.31 2.64 -10.46
C VAL A 332 -9.22 2.28 -9.43
N VAL A 333 -7.97 2.51 -9.79
CA VAL A 333 -6.80 2.26 -8.91
C VAL A 333 -6.65 3.42 -7.92
N GLY A 334 -6.66 3.11 -6.62
CA GLY A 334 -6.66 4.13 -5.56
C GLY A 334 -5.47 5.10 -5.63
N ALA A 335 -4.25 4.57 -5.78
CA ALA A 335 -3.04 5.40 -5.88
C ALA A 335 -2.96 6.18 -7.21
N ALA A 336 -3.56 5.66 -8.29
CA ALA A 336 -3.57 6.37 -9.56
C ALA A 336 -4.41 7.67 -9.49
N ALA A 337 -5.49 7.68 -8.72
CA ALA A 337 -6.28 8.89 -8.47
C ALA A 337 -5.45 10.04 -7.84
N GLU A 338 -4.41 9.70 -7.08
CA GLU A 338 -3.53 10.66 -6.40
C GLU A 338 -2.24 10.97 -7.17
N LEU A 339 -1.70 10.01 -7.90
CA LEU A 339 -0.34 10.03 -8.44
C LEU A 339 -0.26 10.06 -9.97
N VAL A 340 -1.41 9.94 -10.67
CA VAL A 340 -1.44 10.08 -12.12
C VAL A 340 -2.19 11.35 -12.49
N ARG A 341 -1.54 12.18 -13.28
CA ARG A 341 -2.13 13.38 -13.89
C ARG A 341 -2.12 13.20 -15.40
N GLU A 342 -3.33 13.17 -15.99
CA GLU A 342 -3.51 13.06 -17.43
C GLU A 342 -2.63 14.07 -18.16
N ASP A 343 -1.99 13.67 -19.24
CA ASP A 343 -1.09 14.46 -20.08
C ASP A 343 0.20 14.96 -19.41
N VAL A 344 0.35 14.78 -18.10
CA VAL A 344 1.50 15.28 -17.34
C VAL A 344 2.51 14.15 -17.06
N ASN A 345 2.11 13.10 -16.35
CA ASN A 345 2.99 11.96 -16.04
C ASN A 345 2.39 10.61 -16.43
N GLY A 346 1.23 10.59 -17.08
CA GLY A 346 0.62 9.32 -17.48
C GLY A 346 -0.74 9.45 -18.14
N ARG A 347 -1.39 8.30 -18.30
CA ARG A 347 -2.73 8.14 -18.86
C ARG A 347 -3.57 7.23 -17.99
N LEU A 348 -4.87 7.56 -17.91
CA LEU A 348 -5.88 6.72 -17.28
C LEU A 348 -6.82 6.16 -18.35
N PHE A 349 -7.32 4.94 -18.12
CA PHE A 349 -8.33 4.32 -18.97
C PHE A 349 -9.38 3.60 -18.14
N ALA A 350 -10.54 3.30 -18.73
CA ALA A 350 -11.61 2.59 -18.03
C ALA A 350 -11.25 1.10 -17.81
N PRO A 351 -11.59 0.49 -16.66
CA PRO A 351 -11.32 -0.92 -16.41
C PRO A 351 -11.99 -1.79 -17.49
N GLY A 352 -11.25 -2.78 -18.00
CA GLY A 352 -11.72 -3.66 -19.08
C GLY A 352 -11.63 -3.08 -20.50
N ASP A 353 -11.33 -1.79 -20.66
CA ASP A 353 -11.23 -1.14 -21.98
C ASP A 353 -9.84 -1.35 -22.61
N VAL A 354 -9.69 -2.45 -23.35
CA VAL A 354 -8.45 -2.75 -24.08
C VAL A 354 -8.14 -1.70 -25.15
N GLN A 355 -9.14 -1.13 -25.81
CA GLN A 355 -8.93 -0.10 -26.83
C GLN A 355 -8.43 1.22 -26.21
N GLY A 356 -8.97 1.59 -25.04
CA GLY A 356 -8.48 2.70 -24.24
C GLY A 356 -7.02 2.49 -23.82
N LEU A 357 -6.67 1.29 -23.38
CA LEU A 357 -5.28 0.94 -23.06
C LEU A 357 -4.34 1.02 -24.26
N ILE A 358 -4.77 0.51 -25.45
CA ILE A 358 -4.00 0.59 -26.68
C ILE A 358 -3.73 2.06 -27.05
N ARG A 359 -4.75 2.92 -27.04
CA ARG A 359 -4.60 4.35 -27.29
C ARG A 359 -3.62 5.01 -26.31
N ALA A 360 -3.81 4.76 -25.02
CA ALA A 360 -2.92 5.27 -23.96
C ALA A 360 -1.47 4.85 -24.16
N LEU A 361 -1.23 3.57 -24.52
CA LEU A 361 0.12 3.09 -24.78
C LEU A 361 0.72 3.69 -26.05
N LEU A 362 -0.01 3.84 -27.14
CA LEU A 362 0.49 4.50 -28.36
C LEU A 362 0.91 5.94 -28.11
N GLU A 363 0.17 6.67 -27.28
CA GLU A 363 0.50 8.05 -26.90
C GLU A 363 1.72 8.10 -25.97
N VAL A 364 1.72 7.32 -24.89
CA VAL A 364 2.78 7.37 -23.87
C VAL A 364 4.11 6.79 -24.39
N THR A 365 4.07 5.88 -25.35
CA THR A 365 5.29 5.27 -25.95
C THR A 365 5.91 6.12 -27.08
N GLU A 366 5.36 7.29 -27.37
CA GLU A 366 6.03 8.28 -28.21
C GLU A 366 7.24 8.86 -27.44
N ALA A 367 8.42 8.88 -28.06
CA ALA A 367 9.68 9.14 -27.36
C ALA A 367 9.66 10.46 -26.57
N SER A 368 9.24 11.55 -27.22
CA SER A 368 9.15 12.88 -26.60
C SER A 368 8.12 12.95 -25.47
N VAL A 369 7.03 12.21 -25.58
CA VAL A 369 5.96 12.11 -24.55
C VAL A 369 6.45 11.32 -23.37
N THR A 370 7.07 10.15 -23.59
CA THR A 370 7.61 9.30 -22.51
C THR A 370 8.58 10.10 -21.64
N ASP A 371 9.56 10.74 -22.24
CA ASP A 371 10.62 11.43 -21.49
C ASP A 371 10.08 12.61 -20.67
N ARG A 372 9.14 13.38 -21.24
CA ARG A 372 8.42 14.42 -20.52
C ARG A 372 7.63 13.89 -19.33
N MET A 373 6.86 12.80 -19.53
CA MET A 373 6.04 12.22 -18.49
C MET A 373 6.89 11.62 -17.36
N LYS A 374 7.98 10.95 -17.70
CA LYS A 374 8.96 10.45 -16.74
C LYS A 374 9.51 11.56 -15.85
N ALA A 375 9.91 12.67 -16.46
CA ALA A 375 10.46 13.81 -15.72
C ALA A 375 9.45 14.45 -14.73
N ALA A 376 8.15 14.37 -15.02
CA ALA A 376 7.11 14.95 -14.17
C ALA A 376 6.73 14.08 -12.95
N SER A 377 6.97 12.78 -12.99
CA SER A 377 6.48 11.83 -11.98
C SER A 377 7.00 12.11 -10.56
N ALA A 378 8.27 12.46 -10.43
CA ALA A 378 8.87 12.77 -9.13
C ALA A 378 8.23 14.02 -8.48
N GLY A 379 7.92 15.05 -9.26
CA GLY A 379 7.24 16.25 -8.76
C GLY A 379 5.83 15.96 -8.26
N ILE A 380 5.05 15.17 -9.01
CA ILE A 380 3.70 14.75 -8.58
C ILE A 380 3.75 13.90 -7.30
N LEU A 381 4.72 13.00 -7.18
CA LEU A 381 4.93 12.24 -5.95
C LEU A 381 5.28 13.15 -4.76
N ALA A 382 6.14 14.13 -4.96
CA ALA A 382 6.53 15.09 -3.92
C ALA A 382 5.31 15.90 -3.44
N ASP A 383 4.47 16.40 -4.33
CA ASP A 383 3.22 17.08 -4.01
C ASP A 383 2.24 16.19 -3.25
N TRP A 384 2.13 14.92 -3.63
CA TRP A 384 1.31 13.96 -2.91
C TRP A 384 1.85 13.71 -1.50
N ARG A 385 3.14 13.49 -1.33
CA ARG A 385 3.76 13.24 -0.02
C ARG A 385 3.57 14.40 0.96
N GLN A 386 3.47 15.64 0.49
CA GLN A 386 3.12 16.78 1.35
C GLN A 386 1.70 16.72 1.87
N ARG A 387 0.73 16.22 1.09
CA ARG A 387 -0.69 16.16 1.44
C ARG A 387 -1.11 14.84 2.10
N GLY A 388 -0.46 13.76 1.70
CA GLY A 388 -0.83 12.38 2.04
C GLY A 388 0.23 11.66 2.87
N ASP A 389 1.07 12.38 3.64
CA ASP A 389 2.05 11.73 4.52
C ASP A 389 1.34 10.95 5.64
N PRO A 390 1.56 9.63 5.77
CA PRO A 390 0.88 8.80 6.78
C PRO A 390 1.30 9.15 8.22
N VAL A 391 2.52 9.64 8.43
CA VAL A 391 2.98 10.02 9.77
C VAL A 391 2.28 11.30 10.22
N GLU A 392 2.13 12.29 9.32
CA GLU A 392 1.36 13.50 9.59
C GLU A 392 -0.12 13.20 9.78
N GLY A 393 -0.70 12.29 8.96
CA GLY A 393 -2.07 11.83 9.14
C GLY A 393 -2.32 11.22 10.52
N LEU A 394 -1.39 10.39 11.01
CA LEU A 394 -1.44 9.84 12.37
C LEU A 394 -1.26 10.93 13.43
N ARG A 395 -0.37 11.90 13.23
CA ARG A 395 -0.15 13.02 14.13
C ARG A 395 -1.42 13.88 14.30
N HIS A 396 -2.12 14.14 13.21
CA HIS A 396 -3.41 14.83 13.24
C HIS A 396 -4.50 14.01 13.96
N ALA A 397 -4.56 12.69 13.72
CA ALA A 397 -5.48 11.80 14.42
C ALA A 397 -5.23 11.78 15.93
N LEU A 398 -3.96 11.74 16.36
CA LEU A 398 -3.57 11.82 17.77
C LEU A 398 -4.02 13.15 18.40
N LYS A 399 -3.80 14.29 17.76
CA LYS A 399 -4.24 15.61 18.23
C LYS A 399 -5.76 15.66 18.37
N CYS A 400 -6.50 15.24 17.34
CA CYS A 400 -7.97 15.22 17.34
C CYS A 400 -8.57 14.37 18.47
N SER A 401 -7.83 13.34 18.95
CA SER A 401 -8.29 12.48 20.04
C SER A 401 -8.19 13.10 21.44
N HIS A 402 -7.39 14.15 21.61
CA HIS A 402 -7.25 14.88 22.89
C HIS A 402 -8.28 15.99 23.06
N GLU A 403 -8.95 16.40 21.99
CA GLU A 403 -9.95 17.47 22.00
C GLU A 403 -11.39 16.95 22.24
N THR A 404 -11.54 15.64 22.47
CA THR A 404 -12.82 14.97 22.71
C THR A 404 -12.86 14.32 24.08
#